data_d342e29345dbf9b49ff80a8b55918358
#
_entry.id   d342e29345dbf9b49ff80a8b55918358
#
_cell.length_a   1.000
_cell.length_b   1.000
_cell.length_c   1.000
_cell.angle_alpha   90.00
_cell.angle_beta   90.00
_cell.angle_gamma   90.00
#
_symmetry.space_group_name_H-M   'P 1'
#
loop_
_entity.id
_entity.type
_entity.pdbx_description
1 polymer ?
#
loop_
_entity_poly.entity_id
_entity_poly.type
_entity_poly.pdbx_seq_one_letter_code
_entity_poly.pdbx_strand_id
1 'polypeptide(L)'
;MERKNAWKEYTEAENSELEKLNESYRKFLDAGKTERECVKQAVAMAEAAGYLDLKKVIEEGKQVKAGDKLYAVNMKKSLALFQIGKQPLEKGMAILGAHIDSPRLDIKQNPLYEDTELAYLDTHYYGGIKKYQWVTLPLAIHGVIAKKDGTIVDVCIGEDENDPVFCVTDLLIHLAGENMEKKANKVIEGEALDILVGSRPLKGAEKEAVSKQILSILKEKYDMEEEDFLSAELEVVPAGKSRESGLDASMIMAYGQDDRVCAYTSLVAMLEVENTEYTTCCLLVDKEEIGSVGATGMRSRVFENTVAEVLSVCGQYSDLALRRCLANSKMLSSDVSAAFDPVYASAYEKKNAAYFGRGMVFNKFTGSRGKSGSNDANAEFMAQIRGILKDAKVAYQTAELGKVDVGGGGTIAYIMALYGMDVIDCGVAVLNMHAPWEITSKADVYETKTLLKHLLNKKSANTTSRYENPQKRPY
;
A
#
# COMPACT_ATOMS: atom_id res chain seq x y z
N MET A 1 8.27 27.12 -11.15
CA MET A 1 7.05 27.22 -10.34
C MET A 1 7.48 27.15 -8.88
N GLU A 2 7.10 28.11 -8.07
CA GLU A 2 7.45 28.10 -6.63
C GLU A 2 6.65 27.02 -5.91
N ARG A 3 7.33 26.11 -5.23
CA ARG A 3 6.72 25.04 -4.43
C ARG A 3 6.58 25.55 -3.00
N LYS A 4 5.40 26.07 -2.63
CA LYS A 4 5.17 26.60 -1.29
C LYS A 4 5.27 25.49 -0.24
N ASN A 5 5.81 25.84 0.91
CA ASN A 5 5.81 24.94 2.06
C ASN A 5 4.46 25.09 2.78
N ALA A 6 3.67 24.02 2.81
CA ALA A 6 2.33 24.00 3.38
C ALA A 6 2.31 24.43 4.87
N TRP A 7 3.31 24.05 5.64
CA TRP A 7 3.43 24.44 7.05
C TRP A 7 3.38 25.96 7.30
N LYS A 8 3.72 26.77 6.28
CA LYS A 8 3.72 28.24 6.42
C LYS A 8 2.34 28.88 6.25
N GLU A 9 1.38 28.11 5.73
CA GLU A 9 0.07 28.62 5.33
C GLU A 9 -1.05 28.15 6.30
N TYR A 10 -0.79 27.15 7.15
CA TYR A 10 -1.81 26.56 8.01
C TYR A 10 -2.30 27.50 9.11
N THR A 11 -3.61 27.56 9.25
CA THR A 11 -4.30 28.12 10.41
C THR A 11 -4.23 27.15 11.62
N GLU A 12 -4.57 27.63 12.82
CA GLU A 12 -4.67 26.76 14.01
C GLU A 12 -5.70 25.63 13.81
N ALA A 13 -6.81 25.90 13.14
CA ALA A 13 -7.85 24.91 12.85
C ALA A 13 -7.32 23.82 11.92
N GLU A 14 -6.64 24.19 10.83
CA GLU A 14 -6.02 23.25 9.88
C GLU A 14 -4.93 22.42 10.55
N ASN A 15 -4.10 23.01 11.41
CA ASN A 15 -3.12 22.27 12.20
C ASN A 15 -3.80 21.23 13.12
N SER A 16 -4.92 21.57 13.75
CA SER A 16 -5.67 20.62 14.59
C SER A 16 -6.25 19.47 13.78
N GLU A 17 -6.76 19.73 12.58
CA GLU A 17 -7.26 18.68 11.66
C GLU A 17 -6.13 17.80 11.14
N LEU A 18 -4.98 18.40 10.78
CA LEU A 18 -3.78 17.71 10.36
C LEU A 18 -3.29 16.73 11.45
N GLU A 19 -3.21 17.17 12.69
CA GLU A 19 -2.77 16.31 13.80
C GLU A 19 -3.74 15.15 14.04
N LYS A 20 -5.06 15.38 14.02
CA LYS A 20 -6.07 14.33 14.14
C LYS A 20 -5.98 13.30 13.01
N LEU A 21 -5.79 13.75 11.76
CA LEU A 21 -5.62 12.86 10.63
C LEU A 21 -4.37 11.99 10.80
N ASN A 22 -3.25 12.61 11.16
CA ASN A 22 -1.98 11.91 11.33
C ASN A 22 -1.97 10.96 12.55
N GLU A 23 -2.68 11.27 13.62
CA GLU A 23 -2.92 10.34 14.73
C GLU A 23 -3.71 9.11 14.25
N SER A 24 -4.77 9.32 13.47
CA SER A 24 -5.56 8.24 12.90
C SER A 24 -4.74 7.41 11.89
N TYR A 25 -3.90 8.05 11.09
CA TYR A 25 -2.99 7.38 10.17
C TYR A 25 -1.98 6.49 10.91
N ARG A 26 -1.38 6.97 11.99
CA ARG A 26 -0.49 6.17 12.83
C ARG A 26 -1.18 4.92 13.40
N LYS A 27 -2.42 5.07 13.87
CA LYS A 27 -3.23 3.92 14.34
C LYS A 27 -3.48 2.90 13.24
N PHE A 28 -3.72 3.36 12.00
CA PHE A 28 -3.87 2.48 10.84
C PHE A 28 -2.58 1.71 10.53
N LEU A 29 -1.41 2.38 10.55
CA LEU A 29 -0.11 1.75 10.37
C LEU A 29 0.19 0.71 11.46
N ASP A 30 -0.08 1.06 12.73
CA ASP A 30 0.23 0.21 13.88
C ASP A 30 -0.61 -1.08 13.90
N ALA A 31 -1.84 -1.02 13.40
CA ALA A 31 -2.75 -2.15 13.37
C ALA A 31 -2.80 -2.86 12.00
N GLY A 32 -2.08 -2.39 10.99
CA GLY A 32 -2.07 -2.90 9.62
C GLY A 32 -0.66 -3.12 9.08
N LYS A 33 0.08 -4.07 9.62
CA LYS A 33 1.44 -4.39 9.15
C LYS A 33 1.48 -5.40 7.99
N THR A 34 0.35 -6.08 7.74
CA THR A 34 0.17 -6.98 6.60
C THR A 34 -0.98 -6.52 5.73
N GLU A 35 -1.04 -6.98 4.48
CA GLU A 35 -2.16 -6.67 3.58
C GLU A 35 -3.51 -7.18 4.14
N ARG A 36 -3.52 -8.33 4.84
CA ARG A 36 -4.72 -8.85 5.48
C ARG A 36 -5.25 -7.95 6.60
N GLU A 37 -4.32 -7.43 7.41
CA GLU A 37 -4.67 -6.50 8.49
C GLU A 37 -5.13 -5.15 7.93
N CYS A 38 -4.50 -4.64 6.87
CA CYS A 38 -4.94 -3.44 6.16
C CYS A 38 -6.37 -3.59 5.63
N VAL A 39 -6.68 -4.72 4.96
CA VAL A 39 -8.04 -5.00 4.46
C VAL A 39 -9.03 -5.08 5.62
N LYS A 40 -8.70 -5.78 6.69
CA LYS A 40 -9.57 -5.91 7.90
C LYS A 40 -9.95 -4.54 8.46
N GLN A 41 -8.98 -3.63 8.59
CA GLN A 41 -9.23 -2.27 9.06
C GLN A 41 -10.02 -1.44 8.05
N ALA A 42 -9.65 -1.48 6.77
CA ALA A 42 -10.33 -0.73 5.73
C ALA A 42 -11.80 -1.15 5.60
N VAL A 43 -12.11 -2.44 5.74
CA VAL A 43 -13.50 -2.95 5.79
C VAL A 43 -14.24 -2.40 7.00
N ALA A 44 -13.64 -2.45 8.19
CA ALA A 44 -14.30 -1.92 9.40
C ALA A 44 -14.60 -0.40 9.26
N MET A 45 -13.66 0.37 8.69
CA MET A 45 -13.87 1.79 8.40
C MET A 45 -14.97 2.02 7.36
N ALA A 46 -15.01 1.19 6.30
CA ALA A 46 -16.03 1.26 5.25
C ALA A 46 -17.42 0.92 5.80
N GLU A 47 -17.57 -0.15 6.58
CA GLU A 47 -18.84 -0.53 7.22
C GLU A 47 -19.36 0.56 8.17
N ALA A 48 -18.47 1.17 8.95
CA ALA A 48 -18.80 2.31 9.82
C ALA A 48 -19.28 3.54 9.01
N ALA A 49 -18.81 3.70 7.74
CA ALA A 49 -19.24 4.73 6.82
C ALA A 49 -20.46 4.33 5.95
N GLY A 50 -21.08 3.17 6.24
CA GLY A 50 -22.31 2.72 5.58
C GLY A 50 -22.11 1.96 4.28
N TYR A 51 -20.91 1.45 3.99
CA TYR A 51 -20.67 0.58 2.85
C TYR A 51 -21.22 -0.83 3.12
N LEU A 52 -21.81 -1.43 2.09
CA LEU A 52 -22.37 -2.78 2.12
C LEU A 52 -21.45 -3.75 1.36
N ASP A 53 -21.36 -4.97 1.86
CA ASP A 53 -20.65 -6.05 1.18
C ASP A 53 -21.35 -6.40 -0.14
N LEU A 54 -20.67 -6.22 -1.25
CA LEU A 54 -21.19 -6.51 -2.59
C LEU A 54 -21.67 -7.97 -2.72
N LYS A 55 -20.96 -8.91 -2.10
CA LYS A 55 -21.34 -10.31 -2.10
C LYS A 55 -22.72 -10.53 -1.45
N LYS A 56 -22.98 -9.91 -0.30
CA LYS A 56 -24.28 -9.96 0.37
C LYS A 56 -25.37 -9.28 -0.46
N VAL A 57 -25.06 -8.14 -1.08
CA VAL A 57 -26.00 -7.44 -1.98
C VAL A 57 -26.43 -8.34 -3.15
N ILE A 58 -25.49 -9.09 -3.75
CA ILE A 58 -25.76 -10.06 -4.82
C ILE A 58 -26.62 -11.23 -4.28
N GLU A 59 -26.23 -11.83 -3.17
CA GLU A 59 -26.95 -12.95 -2.55
C GLU A 59 -28.41 -12.60 -2.18
N GLU A 60 -28.63 -11.36 -1.73
CA GLU A 60 -29.95 -10.84 -1.39
C GLU A 60 -30.76 -10.38 -2.62
N GLY A 61 -30.19 -10.36 -3.81
CA GLY A 61 -30.81 -9.85 -5.04
C GLY A 61 -31.20 -8.37 -4.96
N LYS A 62 -30.47 -7.60 -4.17
CA LYS A 62 -30.76 -6.19 -3.90
C LYS A 62 -30.35 -5.30 -5.06
N GLN A 63 -31.25 -4.45 -5.52
CA GLN A 63 -30.94 -3.42 -6.51
C GLN A 63 -30.22 -2.23 -5.88
N VAL A 64 -29.22 -1.73 -6.59
CA VAL A 64 -28.35 -0.63 -6.17
C VAL A 64 -28.63 0.62 -7.00
N LYS A 65 -28.65 1.77 -6.35
CA LYS A 65 -28.95 3.08 -6.95
C LYS A 65 -27.90 4.13 -6.61
N ALA A 66 -27.98 5.28 -7.26
CA ALA A 66 -27.12 6.42 -6.98
C ALA A 66 -27.13 6.79 -5.48
N GLY A 67 -25.95 6.97 -4.90
CA GLY A 67 -25.71 7.24 -3.49
C GLY A 67 -25.40 6.00 -2.65
N ASP A 68 -25.72 4.80 -3.13
CA ASP A 68 -25.39 3.56 -2.41
C ASP A 68 -23.87 3.32 -2.42
N LYS A 69 -23.38 2.71 -1.35
CA LYS A 69 -21.97 2.46 -1.07
C LYS A 69 -21.71 0.97 -0.97
N LEU A 70 -20.73 0.45 -1.70
CA LEU A 70 -20.42 -0.97 -1.78
C LEU A 70 -18.93 -1.21 -1.53
N TYR A 71 -18.60 -2.35 -0.93
CA TYR A 71 -17.23 -2.85 -0.93
C TYR A 71 -17.16 -4.32 -1.40
N ALA A 72 -16.03 -4.69 -1.97
CA ALA A 72 -15.73 -6.06 -2.39
C ALA A 72 -14.34 -6.45 -1.91
N VAL A 73 -14.25 -7.54 -1.15
CA VAL A 73 -12.99 -8.11 -0.67
C VAL A 73 -12.58 -9.27 -1.54
N ASN A 74 -11.32 -9.31 -1.97
CA ASN A 74 -10.74 -10.43 -2.68
C ASN A 74 -9.70 -11.15 -1.80
N MET A 75 -9.94 -12.41 -1.48
CA MET A 75 -9.04 -13.31 -0.72
C MET A 75 -8.50 -12.70 0.58
N LYS A 76 -9.20 -11.73 1.16
CA LYS A 76 -8.78 -10.97 2.36
C LYS A 76 -7.47 -10.16 2.19
N LYS A 77 -6.99 -9.95 0.96
CA LYS A 77 -5.71 -9.30 0.63
C LYS A 77 -5.84 -8.10 -0.29
N SER A 78 -6.99 -7.91 -0.92
CA SER A 78 -7.29 -6.71 -1.69
C SER A 78 -8.75 -6.31 -1.52
N LEU A 79 -9.04 -5.02 -1.74
CA LEU A 79 -10.33 -4.40 -1.48
C LEU A 79 -10.66 -3.39 -2.57
N ALA A 80 -11.92 -3.37 -2.99
CA ALA A 80 -12.47 -2.31 -3.83
C ALA A 80 -13.69 -1.68 -3.15
N LEU A 81 -13.73 -0.36 -3.04
CA LEU A 81 -14.89 0.39 -2.56
C LEU A 81 -15.51 1.14 -3.73
N PHE A 82 -16.83 1.23 -3.75
CA PHE A 82 -17.60 1.99 -4.74
C PHE A 82 -18.64 2.86 -4.06
N GLN A 83 -18.76 4.11 -4.51
CA GLN A 83 -19.95 4.92 -4.24
C GLN A 83 -20.60 5.22 -5.56
N ILE A 84 -21.84 4.78 -5.73
CA ILE A 84 -22.57 4.86 -6.99
C ILE A 84 -22.96 6.30 -7.28
N GLY A 85 -22.52 6.80 -8.42
CA GLY A 85 -22.84 8.16 -8.89
C GLY A 85 -24.20 8.28 -9.54
N LYS A 86 -24.57 9.53 -9.90
CA LYS A 86 -25.84 9.84 -10.59
C LYS A 86 -25.79 9.46 -12.07
N GLN A 87 -24.60 9.52 -12.71
CA GLN A 87 -24.42 9.17 -14.10
C GLN A 87 -24.34 7.64 -14.27
N PRO A 88 -24.77 7.10 -15.43
CA PRO A 88 -24.56 5.69 -15.75
C PRO A 88 -23.08 5.31 -15.68
N LEU A 89 -22.80 4.10 -15.19
CA LEU A 89 -21.41 3.61 -15.03
C LEU A 89 -20.64 3.58 -16.37
N GLU A 90 -21.31 3.36 -17.51
CA GLU A 90 -20.63 3.41 -18.83
C GLU A 90 -19.96 4.76 -19.14
N LYS A 91 -20.32 5.83 -18.43
CA LYS A 91 -19.65 7.14 -18.51
C LYS A 91 -18.30 7.16 -17.75
N GLY A 92 -17.93 6.06 -17.12
CA GLY A 92 -16.68 5.84 -16.41
C GLY A 92 -16.72 6.30 -14.95
N MET A 93 -15.69 5.90 -14.22
CA MET A 93 -15.51 6.12 -12.78
C MET A 93 -14.36 7.09 -12.50
N ALA A 94 -14.38 7.72 -11.33
CA ALA A 94 -13.20 8.35 -10.73
C ALA A 94 -12.55 7.36 -9.77
N ILE A 95 -11.32 6.93 -10.06
CA ILE A 95 -10.65 5.83 -9.36
C ILE A 95 -9.44 6.38 -8.59
N LEU A 96 -9.33 6.01 -7.31
CA LEU A 96 -8.11 6.08 -6.52
C LEU A 96 -7.59 4.66 -6.38
N GLY A 97 -6.29 4.45 -6.51
CA GLY A 97 -5.70 3.12 -6.32
C GLY A 97 -4.35 3.23 -5.65
N ALA A 98 -4.08 2.33 -4.71
CA ALA A 98 -2.84 2.22 -3.96
C ALA A 98 -2.59 0.76 -3.60
N HIS A 99 -1.34 0.39 -3.27
CA HIS A 99 -1.07 -0.95 -2.76
C HIS A 99 -0.99 -0.97 -1.23
N ILE A 100 -1.10 -2.15 -0.65
CA ILE A 100 -1.10 -2.37 0.80
C ILE A 100 -0.10 -3.42 1.26
N ASP A 101 0.56 -4.10 0.33
CA ASP A 101 1.75 -4.90 0.61
C ASP A 101 2.97 -4.00 0.79
N SER A 102 4.00 -4.49 1.46
CA SER A 102 5.27 -3.78 1.69
C SER A 102 6.42 -4.77 1.75
N PRO A 103 7.67 -4.35 1.47
CA PRO A 103 8.82 -5.22 1.58
C PRO A 103 8.97 -5.81 3.00
N ARG A 104 9.25 -7.12 3.08
CA ARG A 104 9.29 -7.89 4.33
C ARG A 104 10.08 -9.19 4.18
N LEU A 105 10.06 -10.03 5.21
CA LEU A 105 10.49 -11.41 5.13
C LEU A 105 9.27 -12.33 5.29
N ASP A 106 9.14 -13.35 4.43
CA ASP A 106 8.09 -14.38 4.55
C ASP A 106 8.70 -15.66 5.12
N ILE A 107 8.06 -16.28 6.11
CA ILE A 107 8.48 -17.58 6.66
C ILE A 107 8.25 -18.67 5.61
N LYS A 108 9.26 -19.51 5.34
CA LYS A 108 9.20 -20.61 4.37
C LYS A 108 8.23 -21.72 4.83
N GLN A 109 7.93 -22.67 3.92
CA GLN A 109 6.98 -23.76 4.18
C GLN A 109 7.53 -24.84 5.14
N ASN A 110 8.84 -25.04 5.19
CA ASN A 110 9.51 -25.93 6.13
C ASN A 110 10.59 -25.13 6.85
N PRO A 111 10.21 -24.24 7.79
CA PRO A 111 11.10 -23.19 8.23
C PRO A 111 11.95 -23.56 9.45
N LEU A 112 11.44 -24.45 10.32
CA LEU A 112 12.04 -24.68 11.63
C LEU A 112 13.26 -25.61 11.54
N TYR A 113 14.39 -25.13 12.04
CA TYR A 113 15.58 -25.94 12.22
C TYR A 113 16.30 -25.55 13.50
N GLU A 114 17.18 -26.47 13.98
CA GLU A 114 17.99 -26.27 15.16
C GLU A 114 19.45 -26.65 14.86
N ASP A 115 20.37 -25.79 15.24
CA ASP A 115 21.80 -26.10 15.26
C ASP A 115 22.42 -25.56 16.54
N THR A 116 23.24 -26.36 17.20
CA THR A 116 23.95 -26.02 18.45
C THR A 116 23.03 -25.43 19.54
N GLU A 117 21.82 -26.00 19.69
CA GLU A 117 20.79 -25.57 20.64
C GLU A 117 20.26 -24.12 20.41
N LEU A 118 20.34 -23.64 19.18
CA LEU A 118 19.65 -22.43 18.70
C LEU A 118 18.64 -22.85 17.66
N ALA A 119 17.40 -22.44 17.83
CA ALA A 119 16.32 -22.66 16.85
C ALA A 119 16.06 -21.41 16.02
N TYR A 120 15.90 -21.63 14.72
CA TYR A 120 15.65 -20.60 13.72
C TYR A 120 14.42 -20.94 12.90
N LEU A 121 13.83 -19.90 12.26
CA LEU A 121 12.88 -20.05 11.17
C LEU A 121 13.50 -19.49 9.88
N ASP A 122 13.58 -20.32 8.86
CA ASP A 122 13.96 -19.95 7.50
C ASP A 122 13.01 -18.92 6.92
N THR A 123 13.54 -17.89 6.26
CA THR A 123 12.74 -16.87 5.59
C THR A 123 13.12 -16.71 4.11
N HIS A 124 12.22 -16.07 3.38
CA HIS A 124 12.47 -15.55 2.05
C HIS A 124 12.08 -14.07 2.01
N TYR A 125 12.97 -13.20 1.55
CA TYR A 125 12.61 -11.78 1.44
C TYR A 125 11.59 -11.53 0.32
N TYR A 126 10.71 -10.57 0.54
CA TYR A 126 9.65 -10.12 -0.34
C TYR A 126 9.91 -8.67 -0.74
N GLY A 127 9.83 -8.35 -2.07
CA GLY A 127 10.10 -7.03 -2.60
C GLY A 127 11.58 -6.66 -2.69
N GLY A 128 11.85 -5.42 -3.02
CA GLY A 128 13.19 -4.88 -3.23
C GLY A 128 13.82 -4.34 -1.95
N ILE A 129 14.61 -5.13 -1.23
CA ILE A 129 15.24 -4.72 0.03
C ILE A 129 16.76 -4.57 -0.05
N LYS A 130 17.31 -3.71 0.80
CA LYS A 130 18.72 -3.74 1.17
C LYS A 130 18.89 -4.67 2.37
N LYS A 131 19.28 -5.91 2.15
CA LYS A 131 19.28 -6.97 3.16
C LYS A 131 20.02 -6.60 4.46
N TYR A 132 21.09 -5.80 4.37
CA TYR A 132 21.84 -5.33 5.53
C TYR A 132 21.07 -4.38 6.46
N GLN A 133 19.90 -3.87 6.03
CA GLN A 133 19.03 -3.07 6.89
C GLN A 133 18.11 -3.91 7.78
N TRP A 134 18.03 -5.21 7.53
CA TRP A 134 17.12 -6.14 8.22
C TRP A 134 17.74 -6.93 9.34
N VAL A 135 19.08 -6.90 9.47
CA VAL A 135 19.80 -7.56 10.56
C VAL A 135 19.80 -6.71 11.83
N THR A 136 19.87 -7.35 12.99
CA THR A 136 19.95 -6.73 14.33
C THR A 136 18.76 -5.85 14.74
N LEU A 137 17.65 -5.94 14.03
CA LEU A 137 16.42 -5.24 14.37
C LEU A 137 15.49 -6.10 15.22
N PRO A 138 14.74 -5.52 16.16
CA PRO A 138 13.57 -6.20 16.73
C PRO A 138 12.53 -6.45 15.63
N LEU A 139 12.11 -7.70 15.47
CA LEU A 139 11.14 -8.13 14.47
C LEU A 139 9.94 -8.80 15.14
N ALA A 140 8.79 -8.67 14.52
CA ALA A 140 7.52 -9.28 14.90
C ALA A 140 7.08 -10.28 13.83
N ILE A 141 6.25 -11.25 14.19
CA ILE A 141 5.59 -12.18 13.25
C ILE A 141 4.12 -11.88 13.21
N HIS A 142 3.61 -11.61 12.01
CA HIS A 142 2.20 -11.40 11.73
C HIS A 142 1.70 -12.39 10.69
N GLY A 143 0.39 -12.64 10.65
CA GLY A 143 -0.19 -13.41 9.57
C GLY A 143 -1.29 -14.35 10.00
N VAL A 144 -1.43 -15.45 9.28
CA VAL A 144 -2.48 -16.44 9.52
C VAL A 144 -1.97 -17.87 9.32
N ILE A 145 -2.59 -18.80 10.05
CA ILE A 145 -2.44 -20.23 9.85
C ILE A 145 -3.79 -20.77 9.38
N ALA A 146 -3.83 -21.37 8.19
CA ALA A 146 -5.01 -22.06 7.69
C ALA A 146 -4.92 -23.56 7.99
N LYS A 147 -5.72 -24.05 8.94
CA LYS A 147 -5.70 -25.45 9.35
C LYS A 147 -6.46 -26.35 8.36
N LYS A 148 -6.16 -27.64 8.38
CA LYS A 148 -6.80 -28.65 7.50
C LYS A 148 -8.32 -28.73 7.62
N ASP A 149 -8.88 -28.37 8.79
CA ASP A 149 -10.34 -28.32 9.01
C ASP A 149 -11.01 -27.04 8.49
N GLY A 150 -10.22 -26.12 7.91
CA GLY A 150 -10.68 -24.82 7.41
C GLY A 150 -10.65 -23.69 8.44
N THR A 151 -10.25 -23.98 9.68
CA THR A 151 -10.06 -22.93 10.70
C THR A 151 -8.91 -22.00 10.31
N ILE A 152 -9.12 -20.70 10.45
CA ILE A 152 -8.10 -19.67 10.25
C ILE A 152 -7.74 -19.09 11.62
N VAL A 153 -6.47 -19.15 11.96
CA VAL A 153 -5.91 -18.60 13.20
C VAL A 153 -5.06 -17.37 12.88
N ASP A 154 -5.43 -16.23 13.42
CA ASP A 154 -4.61 -14.99 13.31
C ASP A 154 -3.39 -15.13 14.23
N VAL A 155 -2.23 -14.76 13.74
CA VAL A 155 -0.95 -14.73 14.48
C VAL A 155 -0.44 -13.30 14.53
N CYS A 156 -0.12 -12.83 15.73
CA CYS A 156 0.58 -11.57 15.97
C CYS A 156 1.47 -11.75 17.20
N ILE A 157 2.79 -11.70 17.02
CA ILE A 157 3.78 -11.87 18.10
C ILE A 157 4.85 -10.80 17.95
N GLY A 158 5.08 -10.01 19.00
CA GLY A 158 6.15 -9.01 19.03
C GLY A 158 5.65 -7.56 19.02
N GLU A 159 4.35 -7.32 19.10
CA GLU A 159 3.76 -5.97 19.13
C GLU A 159 3.34 -5.51 20.54
N ASP A 160 2.94 -6.43 21.41
CA ASP A 160 2.68 -6.12 22.81
C ASP A 160 4.01 -5.98 23.57
N GLU A 161 4.07 -5.09 24.53
CA GLU A 161 5.29 -4.85 25.37
C GLU A 161 5.75 -6.10 26.14
N ASN A 162 4.84 -7.06 26.37
CA ASN A 162 5.11 -8.33 27.03
C ASN A 162 5.45 -9.47 26.04
N ASP A 163 5.29 -9.24 24.75
CA ASP A 163 5.64 -10.24 23.72
C ASP A 163 7.15 -10.34 23.54
N PRO A 164 7.70 -11.54 23.26
CA PRO A 164 9.05 -11.66 22.75
C PRO A 164 9.14 -11.07 21.34
N VAL A 165 10.30 -10.50 21.02
CA VAL A 165 10.66 -10.08 19.65
C VAL A 165 11.68 -11.05 19.07
N PHE A 166 11.83 -11.01 17.74
CA PHE A 166 12.76 -11.85 16.98
C PHE A 166 13.88 -11.00 16.38
N CYS A 167 14.91 -11.64 15.86
CA CYS A 167 16.03 -10.92 15.25
C CYS A 167 16.72 -11.81 14.20
N VAL A 168 17.08 -11.21 13.07
CA VAL A 168 18.09 -11.76 12.18
C VAL A 168 19.46 -11.39 12.76
N THR A 169 20.28 -12.38 13.11
CA THR A 169 21.60 -12.13 13.70
C THR A 169 22.60 -11.63 12.66
N ASP A 170 23.61 -10.89 13.11
CA ASP A 170 24.73 -10.45 12.27
C ASP A 170 26.05 -10.79 12.92
N LEU A 171 27.09 -10.93 12.11
CA LEU A 171 28.42 -11.24 12.59
C LEU A 171 29.05 -10.02 13.30
N LEU A 172 29.56 -10.24 14.49
CA LEU A 172 30.23 -9.17 15.25
C LEU A 172 31.42 -8.61 14.48
N ILE A 173 31.69 -7.33 14.64
CA ILE A 173 32.74 -6.60 13.91
C ILE A 173 34.13 -7.23 14.00
N HIS A 174 34.50 -7.85 15.13
CA HIS A 174 35.81 -8.46 15.35
C HIS A 174 36.05 -9.75 14.55
N LEU A 175 34.98 -10.36 14.02
CA LEU A 175 35.06 -11.53 13.13
C LEU A 175 34.65 -11.18 11.67
N ALA A 176 34.18 -9.98 11.41
CA ALA A 176 33.57 -9.57 10.13
C ALA A 176 34.58 -9.11 9.08
N GLY A 177 35.91 -9.31 9.25
CA GLY A 177 36.92 -8.78 8.32
C GLY A 177 36.63 -9.12 6.85
N GLU A 178 36.45 -10.39 6.53
CA GLU A 178 36.13 -10.81 5.15
C GLU A 178 34.73 -10.33 4.70
N ASN A 179 33.78 -10.22 5.62
CA ASN A 179 32.43 -9.74 5.32
C ASN A 179 32.42 -8.26 4.91
N MET A 180 33.24 -7.45 5.58
CA MET A 180 33.37 -6.00 5.29
C MET A 180 34.00 -5.73 3.93
N GLU A 181 34.74 -6.67 3.35
CA GLU A 181 35.31 -6.57 1.99
C GLU A 181 34.29 -6.88 0.88
N LYS A 182 33.13 -7.46 1.24
CA LYS A 182 32.08 -7.79 0.25
C LYS A 182 31.35 -6.54 -0.25
N LYS A 183 30.82 -6.60 -1.48
CA LYS A 183 29.90 -5.57 -1.96
C LYS A 183 28.62 -5.55 -1.11
N ALA A 184 28.05 -4.37 -0.89
CA ALA A 184 26.88 -4.20 -0.02
C ALA A 184 25.68 -5.14 -0.33
N ASN A 185 25.47 -5.49 -1.60
CA ASN A 185 24.42 -6.45 -2.00
C ASN A 185 24.79 -7.93 -1.72
N LYS A 186 26.01 -8.20 -1.25
CA LYS A 186 26.54 -9.52 -0.92
C LYS A 186 26.95 -9.66 0.55
N VAL A 187 26.95 -8.57 1.31
CA VAL A 187 27.36 -8.58 2.72
C VAL A 187 26.42 -9.45 3.57
N ILE A 188 25.13 -9.43 3.27
CA ILE A 188 24.13 -10.34 3.83
C ILE A 188 23.57 -11.18 2.68
N GLU A 189 23.64 -12.48 2.79
CA GLU A 189 23.07 -13.43 1.83
C GLU A 189 21.57 -13.63 2.09
N GLY A 190 20.79 -13.97 1.06
CA GLY A 190 19.34 -14.17 1.20
C GLY A 190 19.01 -15.31 2.18
N GLU A 191 19.77 -16.40 2.10
CA GLU A 191 19.61 -17.55 3.00
C GLU A 191 20.13 -17.31 4.44
N ALA A 192 20.71 -16.14 4.71
CA ALA A 192 21.14 -15.75 6.06
C ALA A 192 20.13 -14.78 6.73
N LEU A 193 18.96 -14.59 6.15
CA LEU A 193 17.90 -13.74 6.73
C LEU A 193 16.95 -14.54 7.65
N ASP A 194 17.47 -15.58 8.29
CA ASP A 194 16.69 -16.41 9.19
C ASP A 194 16.53 -15.76 10.56
N ILE A 195 15.36 -15.89 11.14
CA ILE A 195 15.07 -15.30 12.45
C ILE A 195 15.36 -16.30 13.57
N LEU A 196 16.11 -15.85 14.58
CA LEU A 196 16.36 -16.60 15.80
C LEU A 196 15.07 -16.61 16.65
N VAL A 197 14.57 -17.83 16.98
CA VAL A 197 13.31 -18.00 17.70
C VAL A 197 13.44 -18.68 19.06
N GLY A 198 14.58 -19.27 19.39
CA GLY A 198 14.75 -19.87 20.72
C GLY A 198 16.10 -20.48 20.99
N SER A 199 16.37 -20.71 22.31
CA SER A 199 17.58 -21.34 22.82
C SER A 199 17.31 -22.17 24.07
N ARG A 200 16.05 -22.36 24.48
CA ARG A 200 15.70 -23.13 25.67
C ARG A 200 15.25 -24.53 25.28
N PRO A 201 15.95 -25.59 25.69
CA PRO A 201 15.55 -26.95 25.35
C PRO A 201 14.31 -27.40 26.12
N LEU A 202 13.46 -28.20 25.48
CA LEU A 202 12.36 -28.92 26.13
C LEU A 202 12.92 -29.96 27.07
N LYS A 203 12.51 -29.93 28.33
CA LYS A 203 12.97 -30.82 29.35
C LYS A 203 12.65 -32.28 29.02
N GLY A 204 13.66 -33.13 28.97
CA GLY A 204 13.53 -34.58 28.70
C GLY A 204 13.60 -34.94 27.22
N ALA A 205 13.72 -33.98 26.30
CA ALA A 205 14.00 -34.25 24.89
C ALA A 205 15.49 -34.51 24.66
N GLU A 206 15.81 -35.57 23.92
CA GLU A 206 17.21 -35.94 23.65
C GLU A 206 17.76 -35.33 22.36
N LYS A 207 16.92 -34.97 21.40
CA LYS A 207 17.27 -34.39 20.10
C LYS A 207 16.32 -33.28 19.74
N GLU A 208 16.83 -32.27 19.05
CA GLU A 208 16.03 -31.11 18.60
C GLU A 208 15.18 -30.52 19.74
N ALA A 209 15.80 -30.42 20.90
CA ALA A 209 15.08 -30.08 22.13
C ALA A 209 14.57 -28.65 22.15
N VAL A 210 15.27 -27.72 21.48
CA VAL A 210 14.85 -26.33 21.35
C VAL A 210 13.72 -26.22 20.32
N SER A 211 13.82 -26.85 19.15
CA SER A 211 12.75 -26.90 18.16
C SER A 211 11.46 -27.48 18.73
N LYS A 212 11.57 -28.58 19.50
CA LYS A 212 10.41 -29.16 20.21
C LYS A 212 9.78 -28.21 21.24
N GLN A 213 10.61 -27.41 21.92
CA GLN A 213 10.11 -26.38 22.82
C GLN A 213 9.34 -25.30 22.05
N ILE A 214 9.86 -24.84 20.90
CA ILE A 214 9.17 -23.87 20.05
C ILE A 214 7.82 -24.43 19.55
N LEU A 215 7.83 -25.66 19.03
CA LEU A 215 6.56 -26.32 18.60
C LEU A 215 5.58 -26.47 19.75
N SER A 216 6.02 -26.78 20.98
CA SER A 216 5.16 -26.83 22.16
C SER A 216 4.51 -25.47 22.46
N ILE A 217 5.24 -24.37 22.33
CA ILE A 217 4.71 -23.01 22.53
C ILE A 217 3.72 -22.65 21.42
N LEU A 218 4.01 -22.96 20.16
CA LEU A 218 3.11 -22.73 19.04
C LEU A 218 1.81 -23.55 19.18
N LYS A 219 1.92 -24.81 19.65
CA LYS A 219 0.77 -25.66 19.94
C LYS A 219 -0.09 -25.09 21.06
N GLU A 220 0.52 -24.63 22.15
CA GLU A 220 -0.21 -24.05 23.30
C GLU A 220 -0.93 -22.76 22.95
N LYS A 221 -0.23 -21.82 22.25
CA LYS A 221 -0.78 -20.49 21.95
C LYS A 221 -1.75 -20.46 20.76
N TYR A 222 -1.46 -21.23 19.71
CA TYR A 222 -2.15 -21.13 18.40
C TYR A 222 -2.75 -22.45 17.95
N ASP A 223 -2.64 -23.51 18.79
CA ASP A 223 -3.01 -24.87 18.41
C ASP A 223 -2.34 -25.33 17.09
N MET A 224 -1.13 -24.84 16.83
CA MET A 224 -0.38 -25.07 15.61
C MET A 224 0.53 -26.31 15.75
N GLU A 225 0.48 -27.18 14.75
CA GLU A 225 1.44 -28.28 14.54
C GLU A 225 2.49 -27.85 13.52
N GLU A 226 3.62 -28.57 13.47
CA GLU A 226 4.70 -28.28 12.50
C GLU A 226 4.21 -28.31 11.05
N GLU A 227 3.32 -29.27 10.73
CA GLU A 227 2.73 -29.39 9.39
C GLU A 227 1.89 -28.18 8.97
N ASP A 228 1.38 -27.40 9.91
CA ASP A 228 0.55 -26.21 9.62
C ASP A 228 1.36 -25.08 9.00
N PHE A 229 2.69 -25.09 9.07
CA PHE A 229 3.54 -24.16 8.31
C PHE A 229 3.32 -24.27 6.80
N LEU A 230 2.94 -25.44 6.28
CA LEU A 230 2.67 -25.65 4.86
C LEU A 230 1.50 -24.79 4.33
N SER A 231 0.59 -24.39 5.20
CA SER A 231 -0.58 -23.57 4.88
C SER A 231 -0.66 -22.31 5.75
N ALA A 232 0.46 -21.84 6.26
CA ALA A 232 0.58 -20.57 6.94
C ALA A 232 1.04 -19.48 5.95
N GLU A 233 0.59 -18.27 6.19
CA GLU A 233 1.11 -17.03 5.61
C GLU A 233 1.61 -16.18 6.78
N LEU A 234 2.90 -16.30 7.10
CA LEU A 234 3.53 -15.63 8.24
C LEU A 234 4.60 -14.67 7.73
N GLU A 235 4.43 -13.41 8.04
CA GLU A 235 5.25 -12.29 7.63
C GLU A 235 6.07 -11.78 8.82
N VAL A 236 7.35 -11.58 8.61
CA VAL A 236 8.27 -11.01 9.58
C VAL A 236 8.51 -9.56 9.24
N VAL A 237 8.13 -8.68 10.15
CA VAL A 237 8.11 -7.23 9.98
C VAL A 237 8.79 -6.52 11.15
N PRO A 238 9.23 -5.26 11.03
CA PRO A 238 9.77 -4.52 12.17
C PRO A 238 8.79 -4.44 13.32
N ALA A 239 9.23 -4.84 14.52
CA ALA A 239 8.45 -4.76 15.74
C ALA A 239 8.34 -3.30 16.23
N GLY A 240 7.18 -2.97 16.81
CA GLY A 240 6.94 -1.67 17.43
C GLY A 240 6.10 -0.72 16.58
N LYS A 241 5.58 0.31 17.25
CA LYS A 241 4.59 1.23 16.69
C LYS A 241 5.23 2.39 15.93
N SER A 242 4.45 2.98 15.04
CA SER A 242 4.76 4.26 14.39
C SER A 242 5.06 5.35 15.42
N ARG A 243 5.99 6.24 15.09
CA ARG A 243 6.42 7.32 15.98
C ARG A 243 6.47 8.64 15.22
N GLU A 244 6.23 9.72 15.96
CA GLU A 244 6.59 11.05 15.48
C GLU A 244 8.10 11.17 15.37
N SER A 245 8.56 11.85 14.33
CA SER A 245 9.98 12.03 14.03
C SER A 245 10.34 13.50 13.86
N GLY A 246 11.59 13.82 14.20
CA GLY A 246 12.09 15.20 14.29
C GLY A 246 11.80 15.84 15.62
N LEU A 247 12.61 16.84 16.00
CA LEU A 247 12.44 17.56 17.26
C LEU A 247 11.13 18.37 17.31
N ASP A 248 10.62 18.73 16.16
CA ASP A 248 9.36 19.46 15.96
C ASP A 248 8.15 18.55 15.74
N ALA A 249 8.34 17.22 15.76
CA ALA A 249 7.31 16.21 15.55
C ALA A 249 6.54 16.39 14.22
N SER A 250 7.16 16.98 13.20
CA SER A 250 6.54 17.28 11.91
C SER A 250 6.46 16.09 10.93
N MET A 251 7.06 14.98 11.30
CA MET A 251 7.18 13.77 10.47
C MET A 251 6.68 12.55 11.22
N ILE A 252 6.40 11.49 10.47
CA ILE A 252 6.05 10.15 10.97
C ILE A 252 7.11 9.17 10.50
N MET A 253 7.65 8.37 11.42
CA MET A 253 8.54 7.26 11.16
C MET A 253 7.81 5.95 11.45
N ALA A 254 7.71 5.08 10.44
CA ALA A 254 6.98 3.81 10.55
C ALA A 254 7.43 2.82 9.49
N TYR A 255 7.11 1.54 9.70
CA TYR A 255 7.21 0.50 8.71
C TYR A 255 6.05 0.55 7.71
N GLY A 256 6.36 0.33 6.43
CA GLY A 256 5.36 0.11 5.38
C GLY A 256 4.56 1.35 5.01
N GLN A 257 5.13 2.55 5.10
CA GLN A 257 4.52 3.76 4.57
C GLN A 257 4.46 3.74 3.04
N ASP A 258 5.36 3.02 2.40
CA ASP A 258 5.24 2.53 1.02
C ASP A 258 4.38 1.24 1.01
N ASP A 259 3.09 1.23 0.52
CA ASP A 259 2.35 2.44 0.05
C ASP A 259 1.12 2.70 0.94
N ARG A 260 1.17 2.28 2.22
CA ARG A 260 0.04 2.44 3.15
C ARG A 260 -0.31 3.90 3.41
N VAL A 261 0.61 4.84 3.19
CA VAL A 261 0.29 6.27 3.29
C VAL A 261 -0.67 6.70 2.18
N CYS A 262 -0.45 6.24 0.95
CA CYS A 262 -1.35 6.53 -0.16
C CYS A 262 -2.65 5.71 -0.07
N ALA A 263 -2.56 4.46 0.42
CA ALA A 263 -3.73 3.64 0.69
C ALA A 263 -4.66 4.27 1.72
N TYR A 264 -4.11 4.73 2.86
CA TYR A 264 -4.88 5.38 3.91
C TYR A 264 -5.49 6.71 3.45
N THR A 265 -4.71 7.57 2.79
CA THR A 265 -5.20 8.87 2.31
C THR A 265 -6.29 8.71 1.23
N SER A 266 -6.16 7.71 0.35
CA SER A 266 -7.17 7.33 -0.64
C SER A 266 -8.44 6.78 0.01
N LEU A 267 -8.30 5.89 0.98
CA LEU A 267 -9.41 5.32 1.74
C LEU A 267 -10.21 6.42 2.46
N VAL A 268 -9.56 7.25 3.26
CA VAL A 268 -10.23 8.32 4.03
C VAL A 268 -10.88 9.34 3.09
N ALA A 269 -10.21 9.72 2.01
CA ALA A 269 -10.80 10.60 1.00
C ALA A 269 -12.08 9.99 0.41
N MET A 270 -12.07 8.68 0.09
CA MET A 270 -13.23 7.95 -0.43
C MET A 270 -14.38 7.87 0.57
N LEU A 271 -14.09 7.63 1.86
CA LEU A 271 -15.12 7.55 2.91
C LEU A 271 -15.81 8.89 3.20
N GLU A 272 -15.10 10.01 2.97
CA GLU A 272 -15.61 11.37 3.19
C GLU A 272 -16.36 11.98 2.00
N VAL A 273 -16.42 11.28 0.85
CA VAL A 273 -17.11 11.79 -0.35
C VAL A 273 -18.59 11.41 -0.33
N GLU A 274 -19.44 12.32 -0.75
CA GLU A 274 -20.89 12.11 -0.80
C GLU A 274 -21.50 12.67 -2.08
N ASN A 275 -22.62 12.08 -2.54
CA ASN A 275 -23.46 12.58 -3.62
C ASN A 275 -22.74 12.87 -4.94
N THR A 276 -21.80 12.01 -5.34
CA THR A 276 -20.97 12.17 -6.52
C THR A 276 -21.78 12.13 -7.82
N GLU A 277 -21.36 12.90 -8.80
CA GLU A 277 -21.95 12.89 -10.14
C GLU A 277 -21.63 11.57 -10.87
N TYR A 278 -20.39 11.13 -10.78
CA TYR A 278 -19.93 9.87 -11.34
C TYR A 278 -19.63 8.88 -10.21
N THR A 279 -19.72 7.60 -10.51
CA THR A 279 -19.29 6.56 -9.57
C THR A 279 -17.82 6.77 -9.20
N THR A 280 -17.53 6.73 -7.91
CA THR A 280 -16.15 6.75 -7.39
C THR A 280 -15.74 5.35 -6.98
N CYS A 281 -14.46 5.06 -7.10
CA CYS A 281 -13.87 3.78 -6.71
C CYS A 281 -12.56 4.01 -5.96
N CYS A 282 -12.31 3.23 -4.91
CA CYS A 282 -11.01 3.15 -4.25
C CYS A 282 -10.54 1.70 -4.28
N LEU A 283 -9.34 1.48 -4.84
CA LEU A 283 -8.70 0.17 -4.94
C LEU A 283 -7.53 0.10 -3.97
N LEU A 284 -7.52 -0.92 -3.12
CA LEU A 284 -6.40 -1.29 -2.28
C LEU A 284 -5.94 -2.68 -2.72
N VAL A 285 -4.76 -2.76 -3.32
CA VAL A 285 -4.28 -3.97 -3.99
C VAL A 285 -3.04 -4.55 -3.31
N ASP A 286 -2.80 -5.84 -3.56
CA ASP A 286 -1.69 -6.62 -3.05
C ASP A 286 -0.65 -6.86 -4.17
N LYS A 287 0.56 -7.28 -3.78
CA LYS A 287 1.63 -7.77 -4.68
C LYS A 287 2.26 -6.73 -5.61
N GLU A 288 2.10 -5.45 -5.35
CA GLU A 288 2.78 -4.42 -6.15
C GLU A 288 4.28 -4.62 -6.11
N GLU A 289 4.83 -4.82 -4.92
CA GLU A 289 6.26 -4.96 -4.61
C GLU A 289 6.97 -6.14 -5.31
N ILE A 290 6.17 -7.09 -5.82
CA ILE A 290 6.66 -8.26 -6.57
C ILE A 290 6.10 -8.32 -7.99
N GLY A 291 5.63 -7.18 -8.54
CA GLY A 291 5.21 -7.02 -9.93
C GLY A 291 3.73 -7.25 -10.19
N SER A 292 2.88 -7.18 -9.18
CA SER A 292 1.40 -7.26 -9.28
C SER A 292 0.85 -8.57 -9.87
N VAL A 293 1.63 -9.64 -9.90
CA VAL A 293 1.25 -10.95 -10.47
C VAL A 293 0.59 -11.83 -9.41
N GLY A 294 -0.50 -12.49 -9.77
CA GLY A 294 -1.25 -13.39 -8.89
C GLY A 294 -2.69 -12.92 -8.67
N ALA A 295 -3.49 -13.76 -8.00
CA ALA A 295 -4.94 -13.57 -7.87
C ALA A 295 -5.35 -12.32 -7.08
N THR A 296 -4.49 -11.79 -6.24
CA THR A 296 -4.73 -10.60 -5.40
C THR A 296 -4.04 -9.33 -5.93
N GLY A 297 -3.12 -9.48 -6.89
CA GLY A 297 -2.41 -8.37 -7.52
C GLY A 297 -3.23 -7.67 -8.61
N MET A 298 -2.83 -6.47 -8.99
CA MET A 298 -3.56 -5.64 -9.96
C MET A 298 -3.65 -6.26 -11.36
N ARG A 299 -2.74 -7.15 -11.74
CA ARG A 299 -2.79 -7.89 -13.04
C ARG A 299 -3.86 -8.97 -13.09
N SER A 300 -4.51 -9.29 -11.96
CA SER A 300 -5.63 -10.23 -11.95
C SER A 300 -6.87 -9.64 -12.63
N ARG A 301 -7.85 -10.49 -12.93
CA ARG A 301 -9.15 -10.06 -13.45
C ARG A 301 -10.12 -9.58 -12.38
N VAL A 302 -9.72 -9.53 -11.13
CA VAL A 302 -10.60 -9.22 -10.00
C VAL A 302 -11.26 -7.86 -10.16
N PHE A 303 -10.49 -6.82 -10.53
CA PHE A 303 -11.06 -5.49 -10.72
C PHE A 303 -12.14 -5.48 -11.83
N GLU A 304 -11.83 -6.03 -13.01
CA GLU A 304 -12.78 -6.11 -14.14
C GLU A 304 -14.04 -6.90 -13.75
N ASN A 305 -13.87 -8.05 -13.08
CA ASN A 305 -14.99 -8.87 -12.59
C ASN A 305 -15.84 -8.14 -11.56
N THR A 306 -15.21 -7.43 -10.61
CA THR A 306 -15.93 -6.65 -9.60
C THR A 306 -16.74 -5.52 -10.23
N VAL A 307 -16.18 -4.82 -11.22
CA VAL A 307 -16.91 -3.77 -11.96
C VAL A 307 -18.10 -4.36 -12.73
N ALA A 308 -17.95 -5.56 -13.29
CA ALA A 308 -19.07 -6.26 -13.95
C ALA A 308 -20.21 -6.57 -12.97
N GLU A 309 -19.90 -7.04 -11.76
CA GLU A 309 -20.90 -7.29 -10.71
C GLU A 309 -21.57 -5.99 -10.24
N VAL A 310 -20.81 -4.90 -10.06
CA VAL A 310 -21.37 -3.59 -9.73
C VAL A 310 -22.33 -3.10 -10.83
N LEU A 311 -21.96 -3.25 -12.10
CA LEU A 311 -22.85 -2.96 -13.23
C LEU A 311 -24.13 -3.81 -13.17
N SER A 312 -23.99 -5.09 -12.81
CA SER A 312 -25.10 -6.05 -12.71
C SER A 312 -26.12 -5.64 -11.63
N VAL A 313 -25.64 -5.37 -10.40
CA VAL A 313 -26.54 -4.96 -9.31
C VAL A 313 -27.17 -3.59 -9.52
N CYS A 314 -26.55 -2.74 -10.38
CA CYS A 314 -27.12 -1.47 -10.85
C CYS A 314 -28.09 -1.64 -12.03
N GLY A 315 -28.30 -2.86 -12.56
CA GLY A 315 -29.14 -3.12 -13.74
C GLY A 315 -28.57 -2.53 -15.04
N GLN A 316 -27.26 -2.31 -15.13
CA GLN A 316 -26.58 -1.67 -16.26
C GLN A 316 -25.58 -2.59 -16.99
N TYR A 317 -25.53 -3.88 -16.65
CA TYR A 317 -24.53 -4.77 -17.21
C TYR A 317 -24.80 -5.10 -18.69
N SER A 318 -23.77 -4.95 -19.48
CA SER A 318 -23.52 -5.61 -20.76
C SER A 318 -22.01 -5.60 -20.99
N ASP A 319 -21.50 -6.50 -21.86
CA ASP A 319 -20.10 -6.51 -22.27
C ASP A 319 -19.62 -5.14 -22.76
N LEU A 320 -20.45 -4.47 -23.54
CA LEU A 320 -20.13 -3.16 -24.08
C LEU A 320 -20.13 -2.07 -22.98
N ALA A 321 -21.08 -2.13 -22.05
CA ALA A 321 -21.15 -1.19 -20.91
C ALA A 321 -19.92 -1.33 -20.00
N LEU A 322 -19.48 -2.54 -19.72
CA LEU A 322 -18.26 -2.81 -18.95
C LEU A 322 -17.02 -2.22 -19.64
N ARG A 323 -16.83 -2.49 -20.94
CA ARG A 323 -15.71 -1.95 -21.72
C ARG A 323 -15.70 -0.43 -21.77
N ARG A 324 -16.88 0.19 -21.95
CA ARG A 324 -17.03 1.63 -21.93
C ARG A 324 -16.76 2.22 -20.54
N CYS A 325 -17.27 1.58 -19.49
CA CYS A 325 -17.02 1.99 -18.11
C CYS A 325 -15.52 2.07 -17.84
N LEU A 326 -14.78 0.99 -18.13
CA LEU A 326 -13.33 0.93 -17.92
C LEU A 326 -12.58 1.97 -18.77
N ALA A 327 -12.86 2.06 -20.07
CA ALA A 327 -12.16 2.95 -20.99
C ALA A 327 -12.46 4.45 -20.73
N ASN A 328 -13.64 4.78 -20.21
CA ASN A 328 -14.04 6.15 -19.86
C ASN A 328 -13.65 6.55 -18.42
N SER A 329 -13.12 5.62 -17.64
CA SER A 329 -12.67 5.89 -16.28
C SER A 329 -11.39 6.73 -16.26
N LYS A 330 -11.15 7.37 -15.13
CA LYS A 330 -9.93 8.14 -14.84
C LYS A 330 -9.37 7.72 -13.50
N MET A 331 -8.07 7.47 -13.44
CA MET A 331 -7.42 6.98 -12.24
C MET A 331 -6.30 7.90 -11.79
N LEU A 332 -6.26 8.13 -10.49
CA LEU A 332 -5.09 8.56 -9.74
C LEU A 332 -4.48 7.29 -9.14
N SER A 333 -3.37 6.86 -9.71
CA SER A 333 -2.56 5.74 -9.20
C SER A 333 -1.68 6.32 -8.10
N SER A 334 -2.13 6.15 -6.88
CA SER A 334 -1.39 6.65 -5.71
C SER A 334 -0.30 5.65 -5.35
N ASP A 335 0.93 6.16 -5.31
CA ASP A 335 2.12 5.43 -4.91
C ASP A 335 3.14 6.45 -4.41
N VAL A 336 3.95 6.11 -3.43
CA VAL A 336 4.91 7.03 -2.83
C VAL A 336 5.93 7.54 -3.85
N SER A 337 6.49 8.70 -3.60
CA SER A 337 7.54 9.29 -4.41
C SER A 337 8.79 9.53 -3.58
N ALA A 338 9.98 9.27 -4.14
CA ALA A 338 11.23 9.47 -3.44
C ALA A 338 11.45 10.94 -3.08
N ALA A 339 11.46 11.25 -1.79
CA ALA A 339 11.76 12.59 -1.30
C ALA A 339 13.24 12.95 -1.53
N PHE A 340 13.50 14.19 -1.90
CA PHE A 340 14.85 14.70 -2.02
C PHE A 340 15.56 14.65 -0.67
N ASP A 341 16.64 13.89 -0.61
CA ASP A 341 17.53 13.83 0.54
C ASP A 341 18.82 14.61 0.25
N PRO A 342 19.12 15.69 0.99
CA PRO A 342 20.33 16.46 0.79
C PRO A 342 21.62 15.66 0.97
N VAL A 343 21.61 14.60 1.79
CA VAL A 343 22.76 13.72 2.01
C VAL A 343 23.09 12.91 0.76
N TYR A 344 22.06 12.59 -0.05
CA TYR A 344 22.17 11.84 -1.29
C TYR A 344 21.81 12.69 -2.53
N ALA A 345 22.06 13.98 -2.48
CA ALA A 345 21.68 14.94 -3.54
C ALA A 345 22.11 14.54 -4.95
N SER A 346 23.19 13.77 -5.09
CA SER A 346 23.70 13.28 -6.39
C SER A 346 22.77 12.30 -7.12
N ALA A 347 21.81 11.68 -6.39
CA ALA A 347 20.84 10.75 -6.97
C ALA A 347 19.62 11.47 -7.60
N TYR A 348 19.47 12.78 -7.40
CA TYR A 348 18.30 13.55 -7.79
C TYR A 348 18.59 14.66 -8.78
N GLU A 349 17.59 15.03 -9.57
CA GLU A 349 17.55 16.29 -10.33
C GLU A 349 16.65 17.27 -9.57
N LYS A 350 17.24 18.31 -8.96
CA LYS A 350 16.56 19.21 -8.00
C LYS A 350 15.29 19.88 -8.52
N LYS A 351 15.19 20.18 -9.82
CA LYS A 351 14.00 20.81 -10.38
C LYS A 351 12.80 19.87 -10.44
N ASN A 352 13.07 18.56 -10.57
CA ASN A 352 12.09 17.50 -10.74
C ASN A 352 12.09 16.48 -9.58
N ALA A 353 12.62 16.83 -8.42
CA ALA A 353 12.55 16.00 -7.20
C ALA A 353 11.35 16.40 -6.33
N ALA A 354 10.82 15.48 -5.54
CA ALA A 354 9.82 15.73 -4.51
C ALA A 354 10.46 16.28 -3.23
N TYR A 355 9.77 17.16 -2.52
CA TYR A 355 10.25 17.76 -1.28
C TYR A 355 9.20 17.65 -0.18
N PHE A 356 9.63 17.42 1.05
CA PHE A 356 8.76 17.41 2.23
C PHE A 356 8.05 18.74 2.44
N GLY A 357 6.81 18.66 2.92
CA GLY A 357 5.97 19.80 3.23
C GLY A 357 5.53 20.59 2.00
N ARG A 358 5.51 19.95 0.83
CA ARG A 358 5.06 20.55 -0.44
C ARG A 358 3.78 19.93 -0.98
N GLY A 359 3.16 19.08 -0.19
CA GLY A 359 1.92 18.41 -0.53
C GLY A 359 2.10 17.25 -1.51
N MET A 360 0.98 16.83 -2.08
CA MET A 360 0.90 15.68 -2.99
C MET A 360 1.83 15.81 -4.19
N VAL A 361 2.52 14.73 -4.50
CA VAL A 361 3.41 14.63 -5.67
C VAL A 361 2.65 14.06 -6.86
N PHE A 362 2.78 14.67 -8.04
CA PHE A 362 2.33 14.11 -9.31
C PHE A 362 3.53 13.74 -10.16
N ASN A 363 3.56 12.50 -10.62
CA ASN A 363 4.56 11.97 -11.53
C ASN A 363 3.89 11.77 -12.91
N LYS A 364 4.23 12.61 -13.89
CA LYS A 364 3.70 12.47 -15.25
C LYS A 364 4.02 11.09 -15.82
N PHE A 365 5.19 10.58 -15.47
CA PHE A 365 5.67 9.23 -15.77
C PHE A 365 6.58 8.75 -14.63
N THR A 366 6.68 7.43 -14.51
CA THR A 366 7.64 6.71 -13.68
C THR A 366 8.54 5.86 -14.59
N GLY A 367 8.93 4.66 -14.19
CA GLY A 367 9.72 3.77 -15.04
C GLY A 367 11.20 4.08 -15.06
N SER A 368 11.96 3.26 -15.75
CA SER A 368 13.42 3.35 -15.84
C SER A 368 13.90 3.32 -17.30
N ARG A 369 15.15 3.70 -17.55
CA ARG A 369 15.79 3.55 -18.87
C ARG A 369 14.89 3.99 -20.03
N GLY A 370 14.62 5.26 -20.15
CA GLY A 370 13.76 5.80 -21.21
C GLY A 370 12.28 5.49 -20.99
N LYS A 371 11.82 5.53 -19.74
CA LYS A 371 10.42 5.34 -19.32
C LYS A 371 9.87 3.93 -19.52
N SER A 372 10.73 2.92 -19.53
CA SER A 372 10.30 1.53 -19.68
C SER A 372 9.45 1.08 -18.48
N GLY A 373 8.33 0.37 -18.76
CA GLY A 373 7.40 -0.12 -17.74
C GLY A 373 6.61 0.98 -17.02
N SER A 374 6.44 2.14 -17.66
CA SER A 374 5.77 3.33 -17.11
C SER A 374 4.44 3.60 -17.80
N ASN A 375 3.51 4.20 -17.07
CA ASN A 375 2.46 5.02 -17.66
C ASN A 375 3.03 6.43 -17.92
N ASP A 376 2.74 7.03 -19.09
CA ASP A 376 3.05 8.44 -19.41
C ASP A 376 1.71 9.18 -19.56
N ALA A 377 1.32 9.94 -18.55
CA ALA A 377 0.01 10.59 -18.51
C ALA A 377 -0.20 11.56 -19.66
N ASN A 378 -1.39 11.51 -20.28
CA ASN A 378 -1.77 12.39 -21.40
C ASN A 378 -1.75 13.86 -21.01
N ALA A 379 -1.35 14.72 -21.95
CA ALA A 379 -1.29 16.17 -21.75
C ALA A 379 -2.67 16.77 -21.38
N GLU A 380 -3.73 16.28 -22.02
CA GLU A 380 -5.11 16.71 -21.78
C GLU A 380 -5.57 16.36 -20.37
N PHE A 381 -5.25 15.15 -19.88
CA PHE A 381 -5.57 14.74 -18.53
C PHE A 381 -4.77 15.56 -17.51
N MET A 382 -3.49 15.79 -17.75
CA MET A 382 -2.67 16.70 -16.94
C MET A 382 -3.24 18.11 -16.87
N ALA A 383 -3.75 18.65 -17.99
CA ALA A 383 -4.37 19.97 -18.04
C ALA A 383 -5.66 20.02 -17.21
N GLN A 384 -6.48 18.96 -17.24
CA GLN A 384 -7.68 18.83 -16.41
C GLN A 384 -7.34 18.81 -14.92
N ILE A 385 -6.35 17.99 -14.50
CA ILE A 385 -5.88 17.94 -13.12
C ILE A 385 -5.41 19.33 -12.68
N ARG A 386 -4.60 20.02 -13.48
CA ARG A 386 -4.13 21.38 -13.17
C ARG A 386 -5.27 22.38 -12.99
N GLY A 387 -6.35 22.24 -13.76
CA GLY A 387 -7.56 23.04 -13.58
C GLY A 387 -8.20 22.83 -12.21
N ILE A 388 -8.35 21.56 -11.79
CA ILE A 388 -8.90 21.18 -10.49
C ILE A 388 -8.00 21.67 -9.34
N LEU A 389 -6.69 21.48 -9.47
CA LEU A 389 -5.69 21.88 -8.48
C LEU A 389 -5.70 23.40 -8.22
N LYS A 390 -5.90 24.21 -9.27
CA LYS A 390 -6.00 25.66 -9.15
C LYS A 390 -7.14 26.09 -8.22
N ASP A 391 -8.26 25.37 -8.26
CA ASP A 391 -9.43 25.66 -7.46
C ASP A 391 -9.36 25.12 -6.03
N ALA A 392 -8.59 24.04 -5.83
CA ALA A 392 -8.52 23.31 -4.56
C ALA A 392 -7.81 24.07 -3.45
N LYS A 393 -6.89 24.99 -3.77
CA LYS A 393 -6.03 25.72 -2.82
C LYS A 393 -5.19 24.81 -1.91
N VAL A 394 -4.86 23.62 -2.38
CA VAL A 394 -4.09 22.58 -1.68
C VAL A 394 -2.67 22.59 -2.22
N ALA A 395 -1.69 22.32 -1.36
CA ALA A 395 -0.31 22.23 -1.80
C ALA A 395 -0.08 20.96 -2.64
N TYR A 396 0.62 21.11 -3.76
CA TYR A 396 1.04 20.00 -4.61
C TYR A 396 2.34 20.32 -5.32
N GLN A 397 2.99 19.29 -5.82
CA GLN A 397 4.22 19.39 -6.58
C GLN A 397 4.25 18.35 -7.72
N THR A 398 5.22 18.50 -8.63
CA THR A 398 5.50 17.53 -9.67
C THR A 398 6.94 17.04 -9.54
N ALA A 399 7.18 15.77 -9.76
CA ALA A 399 8.50 15.17 -9.63
C ALA A 399 8.72 14.01 -10.60
N GLU A 400 9.95 13.56 -10.67
CA GLU A 400 10.40 12.29 -11.22
C GLU A 400 11.05 11.47 -10.11
N LEU A 401 11.07 10.16 -10.26
CA LEU A 401 11.69 9.24 -9.30
C LEU A 401 13.21 9.17 -9.52
N GLY A 402 13.94 10.07 -8.88
CA GLY A 402 15.39 10.20 -9.07
C GLY A 402 15.76 10.89 -10.39
N LYS A 403 17.07 10.96 -10.71
CA LYS A 403 17.53 11.48 -11.99
C LYS A 403 17.60 10.39 -13.06
N VAL A 404 17.56 10.79 -14.33
CA VAL A 404 17.66 9.90 -15.49
C VAL A 404 18.86 8.95 -15.35
N ASP A 405 18.68 7.68 -15.71
CA ASP A 405 19.64 6.57 -15.61
C ASP A 405 19.95 6.09 -14.15
N VAL A 406 19.50 6.79 -13.14
CA VAL A 406 19.69 6.41 -11.72
C VAL A 406 18.41 5.92 -11.09
N GLY A 407 17.32 6.64 -11.26
CA GLY A 407 16.02 6.33 -10.69
C GLY A 407 15.03 5.74 -11.69
N GLY A 408 13.86 5.38 -11.18
CA GLY A 408 12.74 4.85 -11.93
C GLY A 408 12.22 3.53 -11.34
N GLY A 409 10.93 3.30 -11.44
CA GLY A 409 10.24 2.10 -11.00
C GLY A 409 8.91 1.93 -11.73
N GLY A 410 8.32 0.74 -11.70
CA GLY A 410 6.95 0.49 -12.13
C GLY A 410 5.98 0.80 -10.99
N THR A 411 4.72 1.01 -11.34
CA THR A 411 3.59 1.18 -10.42
C THR A 411 2.38 0.45 -11.02
N ILE A 412 1.27 0.39 -10.33
CA ILE A 412 0.03 -0.19 -10.88
C ILE A 412 -0.57 0.65 -12.03
N ALA A 413 -0.10 1.87 -12.26
CA ALA A 413 -0.65 2.82 -13.25
C ALA A 413 -0.68 2.25 -14.67
N TYR A 414 0.42 1.65 -15.15
CA TYR A 414 0.46 1.11 -16.50
C TYR A 414 -0.50 -0.07 -16.70
N ILE A 415 -0.79 -0.83 -15.65
CA ILE A 415 -1.73 -1.97 -15.69
C ILE A 415 -3.15 -1.45 -15.92
N MET A 416 -3.54 -0.42 -15.19
CA MET A 416 -4.85 0.21 -15.35
C MET A 416 -4.98 0.93 -16.69
N ALA A 417 -3.90 1.52 -17.19
CA ALA A 417 -3.87 2.15 -18.52
C ALA A 417 -4.15 1.15 -19.67
N LEU A 418 -3.92 -0.17 -19.47
CA LEU A 418 -4.26 -1.21 -20.46
C LEU A 418 -5.77 -1.29 -20.75
N TYR A 419 -6.63 -0.84 -19.85
CA TYR A 419 -8.07 -0.71 -20.10
C TYR A 419 -8.42 0.49 -20.99
N GLY A 420 -7.44 1.31 -21.37
CA GLY A 420 -7.63 2.51 -22.19
C GLY A 420 -8.09 3.73 -21.41
N MET A 421 -8.12 3.69 -20.08
CA MET A 421 -8.46 4.86 -19.24
C MET A 421 -7.30 5.86 -19.13
N ASP A 422 -7.62 7.08 -18.73
CA ASP A 422 -6.61 8.07 -18.37
C ASP A 422 -6.08 7.80 -16.96
N VAL A 423 -4.77 7.64 -16.83
CA VAL A 423 -4.11 7.35 -15.55
C VAL A 423 -2.95 8.33 -15.33
N ILE A 424 -2.74 8.75 -14.09
CA ILE A 424 -1.55 9.47 -13.65
C ILE A 424 -1.07 8.90 -12.33
N ASP A 425 0.27 8.82 -12.20
CA ASP A 425 0.93 8.48 -10.94
C ASP A 425 0.97 9.70 -10.02
N CYS A 426 0.68 9.50 -8.75
CA CYS A 426 0.71 10.54 -7.73
C CYS A 426 0.90 9.91 -6.35
N GLY A 427 1.24 10.68 -5.33
CA GLY A 427 1.34 10.15 -3.96
C GLY A 427 2.06 11.06 -2.99
N VAL A 428 2.55 10.46 -1.92
CA VAL A 428 3.23 11.15 -0.81
C VAL A 428 4.75 11.01 -0.96
N ALA A 429 5.49 12.07 -0.68
CA ALA A 429 6.94 12.02 -0.63
C ALA A 429 7.42 11.21 0.59
N VAL A 430 8.36 10.27 0.39
CA VAL A 430 8.88 9.36 1.41
C VAL A 430 10.42 9.38 1.40
N LEU A 431 11.03 9.39 2.58
CA LEU A 431 12.45 9.07 2.78
C LEU A 431 12.59 7.61 3.24
N ASN A 432 13.73 7.00 2.94
CA ASN A 432 14.04 5.62 3.30
C ASN A 432 13.08 4.58 2.67
N MET A 433 12.51 4.88 1.50
CA MET A 433 11.63 3.95 0.78
C MET A 433 12.22 2.53 0.75
N HIS A 434 11.39 1.51 1.00
CA HIS A 434 11.74 0.08 1.14
C HIS A 434 12.64 -0.28 2.34
N ALA A 435 12.99 0.67 3.21
CA ALA A 435 13.69 0.35 4.44
C ALA A 435 12.70 -0.13 5.53
N PRO A 436 13.17 -0.85 6.57
CA PRO A 436 12.32 -1.23 7.69
C PRO A 436 11.61 -0.06 8.39
N TRP A 437 12.19 1.14 8.31
CA TRP A 437 11.62 2.37 8.86
C TRP A 437 11.70 3.48 7.83
N GLU A 438 10.55 3.98 7.41
CA GLU A 438 10.37 5.02 6.42
C GLU A 438 9.86 6.31 7.08
N ILE A 439 10.02 7.45 6.41
CA ILE A 439 9.66 8.75 6.97
C ILE A 439 8.80 9.51 5.97
N THR A 440 7.66 10.07 6.45
CA THR A 440 6.81 10.99 5.69
C THR A 440 6.59 12.30 6.46
N SER A 441 6.24 13.37 5.77
CA SER A 441 5.79 14.62 6.38
C SER A 441 4.30 14.59 6.72
N LYS A 442 3.91 14.94 7.93
CA LYS A 442 2.50 15.07 8.32
C LYS A 442 1.71 16.02 7.43
N ALA A 443 2.35 17.08 6.96
CA ALA A 443 1.74 18.03 6.01
C ALA A 443 1.40 17.36 4.69
N ASP A 444 2.31 16.54 4.14
CA ASP A 444 2.10 15.90 2.85
C ASP A 444 0.98 14.85 2.93
N VAL A 445 0.84 14.14 4.05
CA VAL A 445 -0.30 13.24 4.33
C VAL A 445 -1.63 14.02 4.33
N TYR A 446 -1.68 15.16 5.02
CA TYR A 446 -2.88 15.99 5.12
C TYR A 446 -3.28 16.59 3.78
N GLU A 447 -2.33 17.18 3.05
CA GLU A 447 -2.56 17.77 1.74
C GLU A 447 -3.00 16.71 0.72
N THR A 448 -2.38 15.52 0.75
CA THR A 448 -2.75 14.42 -0.15
C THR A 448 -4.19 13.98 0.06
N LYS A 449 -4.61 13.67 1.31
CA LYS A 449 -6.00 13.30 1.62
C LYS A 449 -6.99 14.38 1.17
N THR A 450 -6.68 15.63 1.47
CA THR A 450 -7.55 16.77 1.14
C THR A 450 -7.71 16.92 -0.36
N LEU A 451 -6.62 16.78 -1.11
CA LEU A 451 -6.62 16.87 -2.57
C LEU A 451 -7.35 15.71 -3.23
N LEU A 452 -7.12 14.48 -2.79
CA LEU A 452 -7.81 13.29 -3.29
C LEU A 452 -9.33 13.40 -3.13
N LYS A 453 -9.82 13.83 -1.96
CA LYS A 453 -11.23 14.12 -1.71
C LYS A 453 -11.78 15.16 -2.68
N HIS A 454 -11.02 16.22 -2.93
CA HIS A 454 -11.41 17.28 -3.84
C HIS A 454 -11.52 16.80 -5.31
N LEU A 455 -10.58 15.95 -5.73
CA LEU A 455 -10.56 15.35 -7.07
C LEU A 455 -11.75 14.40 -7.29
N LEU A 456 -12.12 13.59 -6.29
CA LEU A 456 -13.31 12.75 -6.37
C LEU A 456 -14.61 13.55 -6.50
N ASN A 457 -14.73 14.64 -5.76
CA ASN A 457 -15.92 15.51 -5.79
C ASN A 457 -16.07 16.30 -7.11
N LYS A 458 -14.92 16.67 -7.71
CA LYS A 458 -14.88 17.50 -8.93
C LYS A 458 -14.58 16.69 -10.19
N LYS A 459 -14.99 15.43 -10.29
CA LYS A 459 -14.81 14.74 -11.57
C LYS A 459 -15.31 15.66 -12.69
N SER A 460 -14.37 16.07 -13.50
CA SER A 460 -14.51 17.11 -14.49
C SER A 460 -15.80 16.99 -15.31
N ALA A 461 -16.63 18.01 -15.26
CA ALA A 461 -17.79 18.19 -16.13
C ALA A 461 -17.47 18.16 -17.65
N ASN A 462 -16.20 17.99 -18.02
CA ASN A 462 -15.69 18.04 -19.39
C ASN A 462 -15.11 16.72 -19.91
N THR A 463 -15.63 15.57 -19.47
CA THR A 463 -15.32 14.31 -20.16
C THR A 463 -16.33 14.11 -21.29
N THR A 464 -16.02 14.63 -22.47
CA THR A 464 -16.58 14.05 -23.70
C THR A 464 -16.15 12.57 -23.72
N SER A 465 -17.14 11.68 -23.68
CA SER A 465 -16.91 10.24 -23.87
C SER A 465 -16.06 10.07 -25.14
N ARG A 466 -15.01 9.27 -25.10
CA ARG A 466 -14.18 8.95 -26.27
C ARG A 466 -15.01 8.39 -27.44
N TYR A 467 -16.24 7.95 -27.15
CA TYR A 467 -17.18 7.33 -28.09
C TYR A 467 -18.42 8.20 -28.33
N GLU A 468 -18.45 9.47 -27.93
CA GLU A 468 -19.53 10.39 -28.33
C GLU A 468 -19.36 10.83 -29.78
N ASN A 469 -20.51 10.86 -30.49
CA ASN A 469 -20.56 11.25 -31.89
C ASN A 469 -19.97 12.68 -32.09
N PRO A 470 -18.91 12.84 -32.93
CA PRO A 470 -18.25 14.12 -33.15
C PRO A 470 -19.16 15.27 -33.59
N GLN A 471 -20.33 14.96 -34.11
CA GLN A 471 -21.31 15.97 -34.57
C GLN A 471 -22.06 16.70 -33.46
N LYS A 472 -21.84 16.33 -32.17
CA LYS A 472 -22.48 17.01 -31.02
C LYS A 472 -21.51 17.87 -30.19
N ARG A 473 -20.32 18.18 -30.68
CA ARG A 473 -19.42 19.11 -30.00
C ARG A 473 -19.84 20.54 -30.30
N PRO A 474 -20.25 21.36 -29.32
CA PRO A 474 -20.30 22.79 -29.53
C PRO A 474 -18.87 23.28 -29.78
N TYR A 475 -18.65 24.00 -30.81
CA TYR A 475 -17.42 24.71 -31.15
C TYR A 475 -17.06 25.74 -30.06
#